data_4a343174d00097585b1b4431fa44b831
#
_entry.id   4a343174d00097585b1b4431fa44b831
#
_cell.length_a   1.000
_cell.length_b   1.000
_cell.length_c   1.000
_cell.angle_alpha   90.00
_cell.angle_beta   90.00
_cell.angle_gamma   90.00
#
_symmetry.space_group_name_H-M   'P 1'
#
loop_
_entity.id
_entity.type
_entity.pdbx_description
1 polymer ?
#
loop_
_entity_poly.entity_id
_entity_poly.type
_entity_poly.pdbx_seq_one_letter_code
_entity_poly.pdbx_strand_id
1 'polypeptide(L)'
;MNFKPILIVPGERDTIFYEILFKSIKKFKFNSPLILVTSKKIFINKMKKFFLKKKIELITNIQYHGKFTNNKIYIINIDHKNKNYLNECFKEAFKILKLGITNKFINGPINKSKFLNKKFLGITEYISKNFNIKNSAMLIFNKQLSVCPITTHLPIKMVAKKINKKLIVQKILLINNFYKTNFGFAPKIAITGMNPHCESVLKFNEDEKIVTPAIKETKRQRLKISGPYPADTIFQVENRKKLDVIIGMY
;
A
#
# COMPACT_ATOMS: atom_id res chain seq x y z
N MET A 1 3.14 -24.44 -6.03
CA MET A 1 2.78 -23.40 -5.03
C MET A 1 1.44 -22.78 -5.40
N ASN A 2 0.50 -22.75 -4.47
CA ASN A 2 -0.83 -22.17 -4.70
C ASN A 2 -0.79 -20.69 -4.25
N PHE A 3 -0.60 -19.77 -5.19
CA PHE A 3 -0.52 -18.34 -4.88
C PHE A 3 -1.91 -17.79 -4.55
N LYS A 4 -2.06 -17.11 -3.42
CA LYS A 4 -3.30 -16.39 -3.08
C LYS A 4 -3.67 -15.41 -4.21
N PRO A 5 -4.96 -15.27 -4.54
CA PRO A 5 -5.39 -14.36 -5.60
C PRO A 5 -5.07 -12.89 -5.28
N ILE A 6 -5.06 -12.06 -6.30
CA ILE A 6 -5.02 -10.59 -6.18
C ILE A 6 -6.45 -10.09 -6.37
N LEU A 7 -6.99 -9.43 -5.36
CA LEU A 7 -8.30 -8.79 -5.40
C LEU A 7 -8.16 -7.38 -5.95
N ILE A 8 -9.01 -7.02 -6.91
CA ILE A 8 -8.91 -5.75 -7.64
C ILE A 8 -10.27 -5.07 -7.67
N VAL A 9 -10.31 -3.80 -7.24
CA VAL A 9 -11.41 -2.87 -7.51
C VAL A 9 -10.89 -1.84 -8.52
N PRO A 10 -11.36 -1.83 -9.78
CA PRO A 10 -10.82 -0.96 -10.83
C PRO A 10 -10.98 0.55 -10.57
N GLY A 11 -11.78 0.95 -9.59
CA GLY A 11 -12.05 2.36 -9.29
C GLY A 11 -13.28 2.88 -10.02
N GLU A 12 -13.24 4.15 -10.41
CA GLU A 12 -14.33 4.78 -11.17
C GLU A 12 -14.54 4.09 -12.53
N ARG A 13 -15.75 4.21 -13.09
CA ARG A 13 -16.17 3.50 -14.31
C ARG A 13 -15.29 3.79 -15.52
N ASP A 14 -14.91 5.06 -15.68
CA ASP A 14 -14.16 5.54 -16.85
C ASP A 14 -12.77 6.04 -16.46
N THR A 15 -11.94 5.12 -16.00
CA THR A 15 -10.55 5.41 -15.65
C THR A 15 -9.57 4.71 -16.58
N ILE A 16 -8.33 5.19 -16.58
CA ILE A 16 -7.19 4.58 -17.27
C ILE A 16 -6.84 3.19 -16.71
N PHE A 17 -7.38 2.82 -15.54
CA PHE A 17 -7.01 1.59 -14.85
C PHE A 17 -7.20 0.34 -15.71
N TYR A 18 -8.31 0.25 -16.47
CA TYR A 18 -8.55 -0.90 -17.34
C TYR A 18 -7.49 -1.04 -18.43
N GLU A 19 -7.04 0.07 -19.00
CA GLU A 19 -5.96 0.06 -19.99
C GLU A 19 -4.67 -0.44 -19.37
N ILE A 20 -4.29 0.08 -18.20
CA ILE A 20 -3.10 -0.33 -17.45
C ILE A 20 -3.19 -1.83 -17.12
N LEU A 21 -4.33 -2.29 -16.58
CA LEU A 21 -4.55 -3.69 -16.23
C LEU A 21 -4.39 -4.60 -17.44
N PHE A 22 -5.01 -4.26 -18.58
CA PHE A 22 -4.98 -5.10 -19.77
C PHE A 22 -3.60 -5.10 -20.43
N LYS A 23 -2.90 -3.98 -20.48
CA LYS A 23 -1.50 -3.92 -20.92
C LYS A 23 -0.61 -4.77 -20.01
N SER A 24 -0.82 -4.71 -18.70
CA SER A 24 -0.07 -5.54 -17.75
C SER A 24 -0.33 -7.03 -17.94
N ILE A 25 -1.60 -7.44 -18.13
CA ILE A 25 -1.96 -8.84 -18.38
C ILE A 25 -1.35 -9.37 -19.70
N LYS A 26 -1.24 -8.52 -20.72
CA LYS A 26 -0.60 -8.90 -21.99
C LYS A 26 0.92 -9.02 -21.86
N LYS A 27 1.54 -8.14 -21.09
CA LYS A 27 3.01 -8.03 -21.00
C LYS A 27 3.63 -8.99 -19.98
N PHE A 28 2.92 -9.28 -18.89
CA PHE A 28 3.47 -10.05 -17.77
C PHE A 28 2.66 -11.32 -17.50
N LYS A 29 3.35 -12.40 -17.10
CA LYS A 29 2.72 -13.61 -16.55
C LYS A 29 2.57 -13.43 -15.04
N PHE A 30 1.34 -13.53 -14.53
CA PHE A 30 1.05 -13.49 -13.11
C PHE A 30 0.90 -14.91 -12.57
N ASN A 31 1.55 -15.19 -11.45
CA ASN A 31 1.37 -16.46 -10.74
C ASN A 31 0.09 -16.47 -9.89
N SER A 32 -0.35 -15.31 -9.44
CA SER A 32 -1.58 -15.16 -8.64
C SER A 32 -2.80 -15.03 -9.55
N PRO A 33 -3.89 -15.74 -9.27
CA PRO A 33 -5.19 -15.52 -9.90
C PRO A 33 -5.68 -14.08 -9.69
N LEU A 34 -6.47 -13.55 -10.62
CA LEU A 34 -7.03 -12.21 -10.55
C LEU A 34 -8.53 -12.30 -10.28
N ILE A 35 -8.98 -11.66 -9.20
CA ILE A 35 -10.40 -11.50 -8.85
C ILE A 35 -10.74 -10.01 -8.94
N LEU A 36 -11.68 -9.65 -9.79
CA LEU A 36 -12.15 -8.28 -9.95
C LEU A 36 -13.54 -8.12 -9.36
N VAL A 37 -13.72 -7.09 -8.55
CA VAL A 37 -15.03 -6.63 -8.10
C VAL A 37 -15.42 -5.44 -8.97
N THR A 38 -16.26 -5.68 -9.96
CA THR A 38 -16.59 -4.70 -11.00
C THR A 38 -17.84 -5.11 -11.77
N SER A 39 -18.35 -4.23 -12.64
CA SER A 39 -19.43 -4.61 -13.56
C SER A 39 -18.90 -5.47 -14.70
N LYS A 40 -19.49 -6.66 -14.87
CA LYS A 40 -19.23 -7.54 -16.02
C LYS A 40 -19.39 -6.79 -17.34
N LYS A 41 -20.45 -5.99 -17.48
CA LYS A 41 -20.73 -5.24 -18.71
C LYS A 41 -19.62 -4.25 -19.04
N ILE A 42 -19.20 -3.44 -18.07
CA ILE A 42 -18.08 -2.49 -18.24
C ILE A 42 -16.81 -3.25 -18.61
N PHE A 43 -16.48 -4.30 -17.85
CA PHE A 43 -15.26 -5.07 -18.06
C PHE A 43 -15.20 -5.68 -19.47
N ILE A 44 -16.27 -6.32 -19.95
CA ILE A 44 -16.32 -6.92 -21.29
C ILE A 44 -16.18 -5.86 -22.39
N ASN A 45 -16.86 -4.71 -22.25
CA ASN A 45 -16.74 -3.62 -23.21
C ASN A 45 -15.32 -3.07 -23.29
N LYS A 46 -14.66 -2.88 -22.13
CA LYS A 46 -13.25 -2.46 -22.09
C LYS A 46 -12.32 -3.55 -22.65
N MET A 47 -12.56 -4.84 -22.36
CA MET A 47 -11.80 -5.95 -22.96
C MET A 47 -11.84 -5.94 -24.50
N LYS A 48 -13.02 -5.74 -25.08
CA LYS A 48 -13.18 -5.62 -26.53
C LYS A 48 -12.38 -4.44 -27.08
N LYS A 49 -12.52 -3.25 -26.47
CA LYS A 49 -11.80 -2.04 -26.85
C LYS A 49 -10.27 -2.21 -26.85
N PHE A 50 -9.72 -2.98 -25.92
CA PHE A 50 -8.28 -3.19 -25.77
C PHE A 50 -7.81 -4.55 -26.33
N PHE A 51 -8.66 -5.26 -27.08
CA PHE A 51 -8.33 -6.55 -27.71
C PHE A 51 -7.70 -7.56 -26.74
N LEU A 52 -8.23 -7.66 -25.52
CA LEU A 52 -7.79 -8.67 -24.55
C LEU A 52 -8.56 -9.98 -24.75
N LYS A 53 -7.84 -11.05 -25.10
CA LYS A 53 -8.40 -12.41 -25.21
C LYS A 53 -8.06 -13.17 -23.91
N LYS A 54 -8.98 -13.24 -22.97
CA LYS A 54 -8.83 -13.99 -21.71
C LYS A 54 -10.19 -14.58 -21.29
N LYS A 55 -10.19 -15.82 -20.79
CA LYS A 55 -11.41 -16.44 -20.25
C LYS A 55 -11.86 -15.69 -19.00
N ILE A 56 -13.18 -15.52 -18.87
CA ILE A 56 -13.82 -14.88 -17.72
C ILE A 56 -14.69 -15.92 -17.01
N GLU A 57 -14.68 -15.90 -15.70
CA GLU A 57 -15.61 -16.66 -14.86
C GLU A 57 -16.31 -15.72 -13.88
N LEU A 58 -17.64 -15.84 -13.81
CA LEU A 58 -18.44 -15.11 -12.83
C LEU A 58 -18.49 -15.88 -11.52
N ILE A 59 -18.23 -15.17 -10.44
CA ILE A 59 -18.38 -15.69 -9.07
C ILE A 59 -19.67 -15.14 -8.48
N THR A 60 -20.61 -16.01 -8.17
CA THR A 60 -21.85 -15.65 -7.45
C THR A 60 -21.67 -15.72 -5.94
N ASN A 61 -20.94 -16.72 -5.46
CA ASN A 61 -20.60 -16.85 -4.05
C ASN A 61 -19.14 -17.29 -3.88
N ILE A 62 -18.32 -16.38 -3.35
CA ILE A 62 -16.88 -16.61 -3.22
C ILE A 62 -16.51 -17.61 -2.11
N GLN A 63 -17.37 -17.81 -1.11
CA GLN A 63 -17.12 -18.75 -0.01
C GLN A 63 -17.13 -20.20 -0.47
N TYR A 64 -17.98 -20.51 -1.45
CA TYR A 64 -18.13 -21.84 -2.03
C TYR A 64 -17.38 -22.01 -3.35
N HIS A 65 -16.59 -21.00 -3.74
CA HIS A 65 -15.78 -21.10 -4.94
C HIS A 65 -14.58 -22.03 -4.68
N GLY A 66 -14.41 -23.01 -5.57
CA GLY A 66 -13.29 -23.93 -5.50
C GLY A 66 -11.92 -23.26 -5.74
N LYS A 67 -10.98 -24.00 -6.26
CA LYS A 67 -9.61 -23.53 -6.48
C LYS A 67 -9.52 -22.47 -7.58
N PHE A 68 -8.92 -21.31 -7.27
CA PHE A 68 -8.60 -20.28 -8.26
C PHE A 68 -7.40 -20.65 -9.11
N THR A 69 -7.47 -20.35 -10.41
CA THR A 69 -6.37 -20.57 -11.35
C THR A 69 -6.00 -19.25 -12.06
N ASN A 70 -4.78 -19.16 -12.60
CA ASN A 70 -4.31 -17.94 -13.27
C ASN A 70 -4.58 -17.89 -14.79
N ASN A 71 -5.27 -18.90 -15.34
CA ASN A 71 -5.61 -18.96 -16.76
C ASN A 71 -6.86 -18.16 -17.13
N LYS A 72 -7.64 -17.72 -16.16
CA LYS A 72 -8.88 -16.94 -16.33
C LYS A 72 -8.93 -15.77 -15.36
N ILE A 73 -9.85 -14.83 -15.62
CA ILE A 73 -10.14 -13.69 -14.78
C ILE A 73 -11.48 -13.94 -14.10
N TYR A 74 -11.52 -13.82 -12.78
CA TYR A 74 -12.72 -14.00 -11.99
C TYR A 74 -13.39 -12.64 -11.76
N ILE A 75 -14.71 -12.57 -11.94
CA ILE A 75 -15.48 -11.34 -11.76
C ILE A 75 -16.59 -11.56 -10.76
N ILE A 76 -16.61 -10.73 -9.73
CA ILE A 76 -17.75 -10.52 -8.86
C ILE A 76 -18.50 -9.32 -9.42
N ASN A 77 -19.70 -9.58 -9.94
CA ASN A 77 -20.44 -8.59 -10.70
C ASN A 77 -21.20 -7.63 -9.78
N ILE A 78 -20.91 -6.33 -9.95
CA ILE A 78 -21.66 -5.24 -9.33
C ILE A 78 -22.39 -4.48 -10.44
N ASP A 79 -23.67 -4.19 -10.25
CA ASP A 79 -24.43 -3.47 -11.26
C ASP A 79 -23.88 -2.06 -11.47
N HIS A 80 -23.47 -1.77 -12.71
CA HIS A 80 -22.93 -0.46 -13.08
C HIS A 80 -23.95 0.67 -13.04
N LYS A 81 -25.25 0.38 -13.03
CA LYS A 81 -26.33 1.38 -12.91
C LYS A 81 -26.51 1.85 -11.46
N ASN A 82 -25.99 1.11 -10.49
CA ASN A 82 -26.11 1.46 -9.08
C ASN A 82 -25.46 2.84 -8.83
N LYS A 83 -26.21 3.78 -8.24
CA LYS A 83 -25.71 5.11 -7.87
C LYS A 83 -24.49 5.04 -6.94
N ASN A 84 -24.45 4.02 -6.08
CA ASN A 84 -23.36 3.75 -5.12
C ASN A 84 -22.38 2.69 -5.62
N TYR A 85 -22.24 2.51 -6.93
CA TYR A 85 -21.45 1.45 -7.56
C TYR A 85 -20.06 1.24 -6.91
N LEU A 86 -19.29 2.31 -6.75
CA LEU A 86 -17.95 2.22 -6.21
C LEU A 86 -17.95 1.78 -4.73
N ASN A 87 -18.88 2.30 -3.93
CA ASN A 87 -19.03 1.88 -2.53
C ASN A 87 -19.38 0.38 -2.42
N GLU A 88 -20.26 -0.13 -3.29
CA GLU A 88 -20.59 -1.56 -3.31
C GLU A 88 -19.40 -2.41 -3.76
N CYS A 89 -18.60 -1.94 -4.72
CA CYS A 89 -17.36 -2.62 -5.09
C CYS A 89 -16.39 -2.74 -3.89
N PHE A 90 -16.16 -1.66 -3.15
CA PHE A 90 -15.31 -1.69 -1.97
C PHE A 90 -15.89 -2.54 -0.83
N LYS A 91 -17.17 -2.44 -0.57
CA LYS A 91 -17.88 -3.23 0.45
C LYS A 91 -17.73 -4.73 0.20
N GLU A 92 -17.94 -5.15 -1.05
CA GLU A 92 -17.79 -6.55 -1.42
C GLU A 92 -16.31 -7.00 -1.36
N ALA A 93 -15.38 -6.16 -1.83
CA ALA A 93 -13.95 -6.44 -1.71
C ALA A 93 -13.53 -6.59 -0.25
N PHE A 94 -14.03 -5.75 0.66
CA PHE A 94 -13.71 -5.84 2.09
C PHE A 94 -14.27 -7.10 2.74
N LYS A 95 -15.44 -7.59 2.32
CA LYS A 95 -15.95 -8.90 2.78
C LYS A 95 -14.97 -10.02 2.40
N ILE A 96 -14.49 -10.04 1.16
CA ILE A 96 -13.56 -11.05 0.67
C ILE A 96 -12.24 -11.02 1.44
N LEU A 97 -11.72 -9.83 1.71
CA LEU A 97 -10.51 -9.65 2.52
C LEU A 97 -10.72 -10.15 3.96
N LYS A 98 -11.89 -9.85 4.57
CA LYS A 98 -12.22 -10.32 5.93
C LYS A 98 -12.39 -11.85 6.02
N LEU A 99 -12.81 -12.51 4.95
CA LEU A 99 -12.83 -13.96 4.84
C LEU A 99 -11.45 -14.61 4.74
N GLY A 100 -10.36 -13.83 4.60
CA GLY A 100 -8.99 -14.34 4.51
C GLY A 100 -8.64 -15.04 3.20
N ILE A 101 -9.51 -14.98 2.20
CA ILE A 101 -9.29 -15.57 0.86
C ILE A 101 -8.00 -15.00 0.25
N THR A 102 -7.79 -13.71 0.44
CA THR A 102 -6.55 -13.03 0.06
C THR A 102 -6.22 -11.90 1.03
N ASN A 103 -4.94 -11.51 1.03
CA ASN A 103 -4.44 -10.30 1.69
C ASN A 103 -3.82 -9.31 0.68
N LYS A 104 -4.01 -9.56 -0.64
CA LYS A 104 -3.50 -8.74 -1.71
C LYS A 104 -4.65 -7.95 -2.34
N PHE A 105 -4.64 -6.63 -2.17
CA PHE A 105 -5.69 -5.76 -2.68
C PHE A 105 -5.11 -4.61 -3.50
N ILE A 106 -5.68 -4.40 -4.69
CA ILE A 106 -5.34 -3.28 -5.58
C ILE A 106 -6.62 -2.49 -5.85
N ASN A 107 -6.57 -1.18 -5.65
CA ASN A 107 -7.62 -0.29 -6.09
C ASN A 107 -7.14 0.64 -7.20
N GLY A 108 -8.00 0.87 -8.18
CA GLY A 108 -7.81 1.86 -9.23
C GLY A 108 -8.12 3.29 -8.75
N PRO A 109 -8.02 4.28 -9.66
CA PRO A 109 -8.28 5.68 -9.35
C PRO A 109 -9.70 5.92 -8.83
N ILE A 110 -9.79 6.77 -7.81
CA ILE A 110 -11.06 7.22 -7.21
C ILE A 110 -11.12 8.74 -7.16
N ASN A 111 -12.30 9.30 -7.29
CA ASN A 111 -12.54 10.70 -6.97
C ASN A 111 -12.60 10.85 -5.45
N LYS A 112 -11.49 11.30 -4.84
CA LYS A 112 -11.35 11.38 -3.38
C LYS A 112 -12.43 12.25 -2.74
N SER A 113 -12.78 13.39 -3.33
CA SER A 113 -13.76 14.31 -2.77
C SER A 113 -15.16 13.70 -2.71
N LYS A 114 -15.57 12.96 -3.76
CA LYS A 114 -16.86 12.29 -3.83
C LYS A 114 -16.90 11.00 -3.01
N PHE A 115 -15.89 10.15 -3.16
CA PHE A 115 -15.88 8.82 -2.53
C PHE A 115 -15.60 8.87 -1.03
N LEU A 116 -14.61 9.66 -0.61
CA LEU A 116 -14.21 9.75 0.80
C LEU A 116 -15.02 10.79 1.60
N ASN A 117 -15.86 11.59 0.94
CA ASN A 117 -16.74 12.61 1.55
C ASN A 117 -16.00 13.52 2.55
N LYS A 118 -14.75 13.86 2.28
CA LYS A 118 -13.85 14.63 3.18
C LYS A 118 -13.66 14.00 4.58
N LYS A 119 -14.13 12.76 4.81
CA LYS A 119 -14.02 12.07 6.11
C LYS A 119 -12.65 11.40 6.32
N PHE A 120 -11.90 11.20 5.23
CA PHE A 120 -10.59 10.56 5.23
C PHE A 120 -9.60 11.36 4.40
N LEU A 121 -8.34 11.41 4.85
CA LEU A 121 -7.26 12.08 4.14
C LEU A 121 -6.88 11.32 2.85
N GLY A 122 -7.02 9.99 2.86
CA GLY A 122 -6.74 9.15 1.71
C GLY A 122 -7.38 7.78 1.80
N ILE A 123 -7.14 6.97 0.75
CA ILE A 123 -7.66 5.60 0.66
C ILE A 123 -7.05 4.67 1.73
N THR A 124 -5.82 4.91 2.13
CA THR A 124 -5.14 4.13 3.18
C THR A 124 -5.86 4.25 4.51
N GLU A 125 -6.22 5.46 4.91
CA GLU A 125 -6.96 5.73 6.14
C GLU A 125 -8.38 5.14 6.08
N TYR A 126 -9.03 5.22 4.92
CA TYR A 126 -10.34 4.60 4.69
C TYR A 126 -10.28 3.08 4.86
N ILE A 127 -9.30 2.41 4.24
CA ILE A 127 -9.11 0.95 4.36
C ILE A 127 -8.78 0.60 5.83
N SER A 128 -7.81 1.29 6.44
CA SER A 128 -7.39 1.04 7.82
C SER A 128 -8.57 1.11 8.80
N LYS A 129 -9.46 2.10 8.65
CA LYS A 129 -10.66 2.21 9.48
C LYS A 129 -11.64 1.04 9.28
N ASN A 130 -11.86 0.60 8.05
CA ASN A 130 -12.78 -0.51 7.77
C ASN A 130 -12.28 -1.87 8.32
N PHE A 131 -10.97 -1.97 8.60
CA PHE A 131 -10.36 -3.16 9.21
C PHE A 131 -9.94 -2.95 10.67
N ASN A 132 -10.29 -1.81 11.29
CA ASN A 132 -9.87 -1.44 12.66
C ASN A 132 -8.35 -1.47 12.87
N ILE A 133 -7.58 -1.19 11.83
CA ILE A 133 -6.12 -1.18 11.86
C ILE A 133 -5.64 0.17 12.39
N LYS A 134 -5.01 0.16 13.58
CA LYS A 134 -4.44 1.37 14.20
C LYS A 134 -3.05 1.71 13.69
N ASN A 135 -2.30 0.74 13.18
CA ASN A 135 -0.94 0.93 12.70
C ASN A 135 -0.82 0.47 11.24
N SER A 136 -0.75 1.43 10.32
CA SER A 136 -0.53 1.22 8.90
C SER A 136 0.67 2.02 8.44
N ALA A 137 1.30 1.63 7.34
CA ALA A 137 2.39 2.39 6.73
C ALA A 137 2.17 2.51 5.22
N MET A 138 2.52 3.66 4.67
CA MET A 138 2.66 3.84 3.23
C MET A 138 4.09 3.43 2.86
N LEU A 139 4.26 2.42 2.03
CA LEU A 139 5.55 2.04 1.48
C LEU A 139 5.55 2.31 -0.02
N ILE A 140 6.32 3.31 -0.44
CA ILE A 140 6.60 3.58 -1.85
C ILE A 140 7.67 2.60 -2.26
N PHE A 141 7.23 1.47 -2.84
CA PHE A 141 8.09 0.32 -3.09
C PHE A 141 8.82 0.41 -4.43
N ASN A 142 10.12 0.19 -4.39
CA ASN A 142 10.94 -0.10 -5.56
C ASN A 142 11.98 -1.17 -5.17
N LYS A 143 12.37 -2.04 -6.12
CA LYS A 143 13.35 -3.11 -5.87
C LYS A 143 14.73 -2.59 -5.45
N GLN A 144 15.12 -1.40 -5.91
CA GLN A 144 16.42 -0.81 -5.58
C GLN A 144 16.40 -0.07 -4.25
N LEU A 145 15.31 0.64 -3.96
CA LEU A 145 15.12 1.41 -2.74
C LEU A 145 13.65 1.72 -2.52
N SER A 146 13.14 1.41 -1.34
CA SER A 146 11.80 1.82 -0.92
C SER A 146 11.83 3.00 0.04
N VAL A 147 10.76 3.79 0.07
CA VAL A 147 10.61 4.93 0.97
C VAL A 147 9.32 4.81 1.77
N CYS A 148 9.39 5.07 3.07
CA CYS A 148 8.24 5.06 3.96
C CYS A 148 8.18 6.35 4.78
N PRO A 149 7.21 7.26 4.54
CA PRO A 149 7.02 8.40 5.42
C PRO A 149 6.38 7.99 6.75
N ILE A 150 6.83 8.59 7.85
CA ILE A 150 6.22 8.41 9.18
C ILE A 150 4.83 9.04 9.21
N THR A 151 4.71 10.26 8.68
CA THR A 151 3.44 10.99 8.57
C THR A 151 3.06 11.19 7.10
N THR A 152 1.75 11.21 6.81
CA THR A 152 1.20 11.41 5.47
C THR A 152 0.10 12.47 5.51
N HIS A 153 0.03 13.32 4.48
CA HIS A 153 -1.07 14.27 4.27
C HIS A 153 -1.34 15.26 5.42
N LEU A 154 -0.34 15.52 6.28
CA LEU A 154 -0.45 16.51 7.35
C LEU A 154 0.12 17.87 6.92
N PRO A 155 -0.47 19.00 7.38
CA PRO A 155 0.19 20.29 7.31
C PRO A 155 1.53 20.25 8.05
N ILE A 156 2.58 20.88 7.49
CA ILE A 156 3.93 20.77 8.03
C ILE A 156 4.04 21.13 9.51
N LYS A 157 3.32 22.16 9.97
CA LYS A 157 3.28 22.55 11.38
C LYS A 157 2.76 21.46 12.33
N MET A 158 2.05 20.46 11.80
CA MET A 158 1.50 19.33 12.57
C MET A 158 2.44 18.12 12.59
N VAL A 159 3.41 18.08 11.69
CA VAL A 159 4.34 16.94 11.55
C VAL A 159 5.13 16.75 12.84
N ALA A 160 5.84 17.79 13.31
CA ALA A 160 6.64 17.72 14.53
C ALA A 160 5.81 17.31 15.75
N LYS A 161 4.59 17.87 15.89
CA LYS A 161 3.68 17.52 17.00
C LYS A 161 3.21 16.06 16.97
N LYS A 162 3.12 15.46 15.77
CA LYS A 162 2.61 14.08 15.60
C LYS A 162 3.70 13.03 15.77
N ILE A 163 4.94 13.36 15.43
CA ILE A 163 6.06 12.43 15.49
C ILE A 163 6.46 12.22 16.96
N ASN A 164 6.56 10.97 17.35
CA ASN A 164 7.04 10.56 18.66
C ASN A 164 7.78 9.22 18.53
N LYS A 165 8.57 8.88 19.55
CA LYS A 165 9.37 7.66 19.62
C LYS A 165 8.54 6.40 19.29
N LYS A 166 7.35 6.26 19.92
CA LYS A 166 6.48 5.09 19.74
C LYS A 166 6.05 4.91 18.29
N LEU A 167 5.66 6.01 17.63
CA LEU A 167 5.23 5.99 16.22
C LEU A 167 6.38 5.54 15.29
N ILE A 168 7.60 6.07 15.51
CA ILE A 168 8.78 5.68 14.74
C ILE A 168 9.06 4.19 14.91
N VAL A 169 9.14 3.69 16.15
CA VAL A 169 9.37 2.26 16.45
C VAL A 169 8.32 1.38 15.77
N GLN A 170 7.04 1.74 15.87
CA GLN A 170 5.95 0.99 15.24
C GLN A 170 6.11 0.90 13.71
N LYS A 171 6.51 1.99 13.05
CA LYS A 171 6.74 1.99 11.59
C LYS A 171 7.92 1.11 11.21
N ILE A 172 9.03 1.20 11.95
CA ILE A 172 10.21 0.37 11.74
C ILE A 172 9.84 -1.12 11.83
N LEU A 173 9.16 -1.52 12.90
CA LEU A 173 8.74 -2.90 13.12
C LEU A 173 7.80 -3.39 12.01
N LEU A 174 6.84 -2.56 11.60
CA LEU A 174 5.89 -2.89 10.55
C LEU A 174 6.61 -3.14 9.20
N ILE A 175 7.54 -2.26 8.82
CA ILE A 175 8.34 -2.40 7.60
C ILE A 175 9.23 -3.63 7.67
N ASN A 176 9.95 -3.83 8.78
CA ASN A 176 10.80 -5.00 8.96
C ASN A 176 10.02 -6.32 8.82
N ASN A 177 8.85 -6.40 9.47
CA ASN A 177 7.99 -7.59 9.39
C ASN A 177 7.43 -7.80 7.99
N PHE A 178 7.04 -6.72 7.30
CA PHE A 178 6.58 -6.79 5.91
C PHE A 178 7.66 -7.39 4.99
N TYR A 179 8.91 -6.94 5.09
CA TYR A 179 10.02 -7.47 4.29
C TYR A 179 10.31 -8.94 4.63
N LYS A 180 10.39 -9.31 5.90
CA LYS A 180 10.58 -10.69 6.32
C LYS A 180 9.50 -11.63 5.79
N THR A 181 8.23 -11.22 5.90
CA THR A 181 7.10 -12.05 5.48
C THR A 181 6.97 -12.18 3.97
N ASN A 182 7.22 -11.09 3.21
CA ASN A 182 6.94 -11.07 1.79
C ASN A 182 8.17 -11.32 0.90
N PHE A 183 9.38 -11.01 1.40
CA PHE A 183 10.62 -11.15 0.64
C PHE A 183 11.63 -12.11 1.29
N GLY A 184 11.37 -12.59 2.51
CA GLY A 184 12.22 -13.58 3.18
C GLY A 184 13.51 -13.03 3.79
N PHE A 185 13.69 -11.70 3.89
CA PHE A 185 14.90 -11.12 4.48
C PHE A 185 14.59 -9.90 5.36
N ALA A 186 15.51 -9.59 6.29
CA ALA A 186 15.46 -8.41 7.13
C ALA A 186 16.07 -7.20 6.39
N PRO A 187 15.33 -6.13 6.13
CA PRO A 187 15.80 -5.00 5.35
C PRO A 187 16.82 -4.15 6.13
N LYS A 188 17.74 -3.52 5.40
CA LYS A 188 18.60 -2.45 5.90
C LYS A 188 17.82 -1.14 5.83
N ILE A 189 17.45 -0.60 6.99
CA ILE A 189 16.60 0.59 7.11
C ILE A 189 17.46 1.78 7.57
N ALA A 190 17.37 2.89 6.86
CA ALA A 190 17.88 4.17 7.32
C ALA A 190 16.72 5.09 7.73
N ILE A 191 16.95 5.93 8.71
CA ILE A 191 15.98 6.91 9.20
C ILE A 191 16.54 8.30 9.01
N THR A 192 15.74 9.20 8.42
CA THR A 192 16.12 10.61 8.30
C THR A 192 15.89 11.33 9.61
N GLY A 193 16.60 12.43 9.81
CA GLY A 193 16.30 13.38 10.86
C GLY A 193 15.02 14.18 10.59
N MET A 194 14.58 14.90 11.61
CA MET A 194 13.52 15.92 11.53
C MET A 194 14.07 17.27 11.15
N ASN A 195 15.25 17.60 11.68
CA ASN A 195 15.91 18.87 11.50
C ASN A 195 16.97 18.80 10.40
N PRO A 196 17.30 19.91 9.74
CA PRO A 196 18.45 19.99 8.83
C PRO A 196 19.72 19.47 9.52
N HIS A 197 20.49 18.63 8.83
CA HIS A 197 21.71 18.00 9.34
C HIS A 197 21.54 17.14 10.61
N CYS A 198 20.28 16.84 11.02
CA CYS A 198 19.94 16.15 12.26
C CYS A 198 20.35 16.90 13.54
N GLU A 199 20.51 18.20 13.44
CA GLU A 199 20.99 19.08 14.50
C GLU A 199 20.03 20.23 14.74
N SER A 200 20.12 20.83 15.92
CA SER A 200 19.44 22.07 16.27
C SER A 200 20.34 22.89 17.19
N VAL A 201 20.42 24.18 16.93
CA VAL A 201 21.09 25.16 17.82
C VAL A 201 20.27 25.47 19.07
N LEU A 202 19.01 25.06 19.09
CA LEU A 202 18.11 25.25 20.22
C LEU A 202 18.31 24.16 21.27
N LYS A 203 17.94 24.47 22.53
CA LYS A 203 18.02 23.56 23.68
C LYS A 203 17.25 22.25 23.48
N PHE A 204 16.19 22.25 22.68
CA PHE A 204 15.42 21.07 22.33
C PHE A 204 15.75 20.66 20.88
N ASN A 205 16.16 19.40 20.71
CA ASN A 205 16.46 18.78 19.43
C ASN A 205 15.65 17.49 19.32
N GLU A 206 14.69 17.44 18.40
CA GLU A 206 13.82 16.28 18.16
C GLU A 206 14.63 15.04 17.75
N ASP A 207 15.72 15.22 17.02
CA ASP A 207 16.55 14.10 16.56
C ASP A 207 17.24 13.41 17.73
N GLU A 208 17.70 14.16 18.74
CA GLU A 208 18.26 13.60 19.96
C GLU A 208 17.21 13.03 20.90
N LYS A 209 16.08 13.72 21.06
CA LYS A 209 15.08 13.41 22.09
C LYS A 209 14.05 12.37 21.62
N ILE A 210 13.84 12.25 20.29
CA ILE A 210 12.78 11.39 19.73
C ILE A 210 13.37 10.36 18.77
N VAL A 211 14.12 10.79 17.74
CA VAL A 211 14.55 9.90 16.65
C VAL A 211 15.64 8.94 17.13
N THR A 212 16.71 9.45 17.73
CA THR A 212 17.81 8.64 18.25
C THR A 212 17.38 7.60 19.27
N PRO A 213 16.53 7.90 20.27
CA PRO A 213 15.98 6.88 21.17
C PRO A 213 15.17 5.80 20.49
N ALA A 214 14.40 6.13 19.42
CA ALA A 214 13.66 5.14 18.65
C ALA A 214 14.60 4.18 17.90
N ILE A 215 15.68 4.72 17.31
CA ILE A 215 16.72 3.92 16.65
C ILE A 215 17.42 3.01 17.65
N LYS A 216 17.83 3.54 18.82
CA LYS A 216 18.47 2.75 19.88
C LYS A 216 17.59 1.60 20.37
N GLU A 217 16.29 1.84 20.56
CA GLU A 217 15.33 0.81 20.96
C GLU A 217 15.22 -0.32 19.93
N THR A 218 15.13 0.03 18.65
CA THR A 218 15.00 -0.96 17.56
C THR A 218 16.31 -1.71 17.29
N LYS A 219 17.47 -1.07 17.47
CA LYS A 219 18.78 -1.75 17.44
C LYS A 219 18.90 -2.84 18.51
N ARG A 220 18.40 -2.59 19.73
CA ARG A 220 18.36 -3.60 20.81
C ARG A 220 17.56 -4.85 20.41
N GLN A 221 16.59 -4.72 19.52
CA GLN A 221 15.82 -5.83 18.93
C GLN A 221 16.55 -6.49 17.74
N ARG A 222 17.85 -6.24 17.52
CA ARG A 222 18.68 -6.77 16.45
C ARG A 222 18.19 -6.44 15.03
N LEU A 223 17.50 -5.30 14.85
CA LEU A 223 17.13 -4.84 13.52
C LEU A 223 18.30 -4.09 12.85
N LYS A 224 18.39 -4.19 11.53
CA LYS A 224 19.42 -3.52 10.72
C LYS A 224 19.01 -2.07 10.47
N ILE A 225 19.16 -1.21 11.47
CA ILE A 225 18.74 0.19 11.47
C ILE A 225 19.94 1.11 11.60
N SER A 226 19.91 2.23 10.88
CA SER A 226 20.93 3.29 10.95
C SER A 226 20.31 4.68 10.88
N GLY A 227 21.04 5.71 11.32
CA GLY A 227 20.60 7.09 11.36
C GLY A 227 20.66 7.71 12.77
N PRO A 228 20.09 8.91 13.00
CA PRO A 228 19.43 9.71 11.97
C PRO A 228 20.41 10.21 10.91
N TYR A 229 19.94 10.39 9.69
CA TYR A 229 20.70 10.95 8.57
C TYR A 229 20.05 12.21 8.03
N PRO A 230 20.83 13.19 7.56
CA PRO A 230 20.28 14.35 6.87
C PRO A 230 19.47 13.94 5.63
N ALA A 231 18.28 14.52 5.49
CA ALA A 231 17.33 14.13 4.44
C ALA A 231 17.81 14.52 3.03
N ASP A 232 18.64 15.54 2.91
CA ASP A 232 19.22 16.03 1.65
C ASP A 232 20.32 15.12 1.10
N THR A 233 21.08 14.44 1.96
CA THR A 233 22.25 13.64 1.56
C THR A 233 21.99 12.15 1.50
N ILE A 234 21.04 11.61 2.30
CA ILE A 234 20.81 10.16 2.37
C ILE A 234 20.37 9.54 1.03
N PHE A 235 19.74 10.34 0.15
CA PHE A 235 19.28 9.87 -1.16
C PHE A 235 20.36 9.93 -2.24
N GLN A 236 21.53 10.44 -1.95
CA GLN A 236 22.66 10.38 -2.88
C GLN A 236 23.04 8.92 -3.17
N VAL A 237 23.53 8.67 -4.39
CA VAL A 237 23.74 7.31 -4.91
C VAL A 237 24.63 6.47 -4.00
N GLU A 238 25.74 7.05 -3.49
CA GLU A 238 26.70 6.36 -2.62
C GLU A 238 26.08 5.93 -1.29
N ASN A 239 25.18 6.75 -0.73
CA ASN A 239 24.54 6.49 0.55
C ASN A 239 23.40 5.47 0.42
N ARG A 240 22.55 5.64 -0.61
CA ARG A 240 21.35 4.80 -0.77
C ARG A 240 21.62 3.39 -1.29
N LYS A 241 22.72 3.14 -2.03
CA LYS A 241 23.04 1.81 -2.60
C LYS A 241 23.10 0.69 -1.57
N LYS A 242 23.38 1.00 -0.32
CA LYS A 242 23.51 0.02 0.76
C LYS A 242 22.22 -0.20 1.56
N LEU A 243 21.14 0.46 1.16
CA LEU A 243 19.88 0.50 1.90
C LEU A 243 18.75 -0.14 1.11
N ASP A 244 17.83 -0.80 1.80
CA ASP A 244 16.60 -1.33 1.22
C ASP A 244 15.43 -0.36 1.42
N VAL A 245 15.41 0.35 2.56
CA VAL A 245 14.33 1.29 2.91
C VAL A 245 14.89 2.54 3.57
N ILE A 246 14.40 3.70 3.16
CA ILE A 246 14.58 4.95 3.88
C ILE A 246 13.24 5.35 4.51
N ILE A 247 13.23 5.56 5.82
CA ILE A 247 12.07 6.07 6.56
C ILE A 247 12.27 7.57 6.77
N GLY A 248 11.42 8.36 6.11
CA GLY A 248 11.40 9.82 6.23
C GLY A 248 10.34 10.28 7.23
N MET A 249 10.46 11.53 7.71
CA MET A 249 9.52 12.06 8.71
C MET A 249 8.18 12.46 8.07
N TYR A 250 8.18 12.89 6.79
CA TYR A 250 6.97 13.26 6.03
C TYR A 250 7.21 13.16 4.52
#